data_ff2fcee5c8e6e20d3e10b80ce141bde4
#
_entry.id   ff2fcee5c8e6e20d3e10b80ce141bde4
#
_cell.length_a   1.000
_cell.length_b   1.000
_cell.length_c   1.000
_cell.angle_alpha   90.00
_cell.angle_beta   90.00
_cell.angle_gamma   90.00
#
_symmetry.space_group_name_H-M   'P 1'
#
loop_
_entity.id
_entity.type
_entity.pdbx_description
1 polymer ?
#
loop_
_entity_poly.entity_id
_entity_poly.type
_entity_poly.pdbx_seq_one_letter_code
_entity_poly.pdbx_strand_id
1 'polypeptide(L)'
;EISECLVGSEMCIRDSFITISYYMTYIMRYKGSPVPQPIGRLLSDIKNPYLPKSEWGWTIDPIGFRITLNRIYDRYHKPIFISENGLGAVDHFDEKGQIQDDYRIDYMRAHVEQLREAIADGVDVFGYAWWGPIDLISSGTSEMTKRYGMIYVDQDDYGKGTGKRLRKKSFYYYKKLIASNGADLENDVTIPEE
;
A
#
# COMPACT_ATOMS: atom_id res chain seq x y z
N GLU A 1 4.57 36.90 -8.65
CA GLU A 1 3.94 36.32 -7.43
C GLU A 1 3.64 34.80 -7.55
N ILE A 2 3.19 34.31 -8.72
CA ILE A 2 2.96 32.87 -8.95
C ILE A 2 4.29 32.09 -9.04
N SER A 3 5.35 32.72 -9.56
CA SER A 3 6.66 32.07 -9.68
C SER A 3 7.36 31.88 -8.33
N GLU A 4 7.13 32.75 -7.38
CA GLU A 4 7.67 32.63 -6.02
C GLU A 4 7.00 31.47 -5.25
N CYS A 5 5.70 31.20 -5.50
CA CYS A 5 4.98 30.08 -4.94
C CYS A 5 5.44 28.70 -5.48
N LEU A 6 6.00 28.67 -6.71
CA LEU A 6 6.46 27.43 -7.37
C LEU A 6 7.91 27.07 -7.04
N VAL A 7 8.72 28.04 -6.65
CA VAL A 7 10.17 27.84 -6.40
C VAL A 7 10.49 27.80 -4.91
N GLY A 8 9.58 28.26 -4.08
CA GLY A 8 9.87 28.49 -2.68
C GLY A 8 9.37 27.43 -1.76
N SER A 9 10.18 27.15 -0.79
CA SER A 9 9.83 26.58 0.48
C SER A 9 8.53 27.13 1.12
N GLU A 10 8.05 28.29 0.72
CA GLU A 10 6.85 28.92 1.28
C GLU A 10 5.55 28.14 0.97
N MET A 11 5.46 27.46 -0.17
CA MET A 11 4.29 26.63 -0.48
C MET A 11 4.22 25.44 0.47
N CYS A 12 5.35 24.81 0.75
CA CYS A 12 5.45 23.72 1.73
C CYS A 12 5.25 24.22 3.18
N ILE A 13 5.59 25.45 3.49
CA ILE A 13 5.42 26.04 4.82
C ILE A 13 3.95 26.38 5.11
N ARG A 14 3.17 26.68 4.07
CA ARG A 14 1.73 26.99 4.17
C ARG A 14 0.83 25.76 4.08
N ASP A 15 1.34 24.63 3.59
CA ASP A 15 0.59 23.40 3.52
C ASP A 15 0.13 22.95 4.91
N SER A 16 -1.12 22.56 5.02
CA SER A 16 -1.71 22.10 6.28
C SER A 16 -1.21 20.73 6.67
N PHE A 17 -0.95 19.87 5.69
CA PHE A 17 -0.50 18.48 5.88
C PHE A 17 0.18 17.94 4.62
N ILE A 18 0.82 16.78 4.75
CA ILE A 18 1.46 16.06 3.64
C ILE A 18 0.72 14.75 3.40
N THR A 19 0.44 14.43 2.15
CA THR A 19 -0.06 13.11 1.75
C THR A 19 1.03 12.28 1.10
N ILE A 20 1.04 10.99 1.39
CA ILE A 20 1.96 10.04 0.77
C ILE A 20 1.24 8.78 0.32
N SER A 21 1.75 8.18 -0.76
CA SER A 21 1.45 6.81 -1.18
C SER A 21 2.68 5.95 -0.92
N TYR A 22 2.49 4.80 -0.26
CA TYR A 22 3.58 3.88 0.03
C TYR A 22 3.20 2.45 -0.33
N TYR A 23 4.02 1.79 -1.15
CA TYR A 23 3.79 0.41 -1.56
C TYR A 23 5.01 -0.49 -1.39
N MET A 24 6.20 0.05 -1.64
CA MET A 24 7.44 -0.72 -1.66
C MET A 24 8.67 0.16 -1.57
N THR A 25 9.83 -0.44 -1.35
CA THR A 25 11.14 0.18 -1.46
C THR A 25 11.87 -0.30 -2.71
N TYR A 26 12.74 0.55 -3.22
CA TYR A 26 13.58 0.26 -4.39
C TYR A 26 15.05 0.22 -3.99
N ILE A 27 15.79 -0.69 -4.63
CA ILE A 27 17.26 -0.64 -4.62
C ILE A 27 17.71 0.09 -5.88
N MET A 28 18.45 1.16 -5.69
CA MET A 28 19.02 1.93 -6.79
C MET A 28 20.50 1.66 -6.92
N ARG A 29 21.01 1.64 -8.14
CA ARG A 29 22.45 1.55 -8.40
C ARG A 29 23.06 2.95 -8.39
N TYR A 30 24.30 3.06 -7.92
CA TYR A 30 25.04 4.30 -8.05
C TYR A 30 25.46 4.55 -9.51
N LYS A 31 25.61 5.80 -9.89
CA LYS A 31 26.14 6.21 -11.19
C LYS A 31 27.57 5.69 -11.34
N GLY A 32 27.83 4.88 -12.37
CA GLY A 32 29.13 4.22 -12.58
C GLY A 32 29.15 2.74 -12.21
N SER A 33 28.04 2.14 -11.80
CA SER A 33 27.90 0.70 -11.67
C SER A 33 28.20 0.02 -13.03
N PRO A 34 29.03 -1.04 -13.06
CA PRO A 34 29.33 -1.78 -14.30
C PRO A 34 28.12 -2.53 -14.87
N VAL A 35 27.07 -2.68 -14.08
CA VAL A 35 25.83 -3.35 -14.54
C VAL A 35 24.96 -2.35 -15.25
N PRO A 36 24.57 -2.60 -16.51
CA PRO A 36 23.74 -1.69 -17.29
C PRO A 36 22.45 -1.32 -16.57
N GLN A 37 22.08 -0.04 -16.61
CA GLN A 37 20.75 0.42 -16.19
C GLN A 37 19.76 0.08 -17.30
N PRO A 38 18.58 -0.48 -17.03
CA PRO A 38 17.53 -0.61 -18.02
C PRO A 38 17.13 0.77 -18.53
N ILE A 39 17.24 1.00 -19.82
CA ILE A 39 16.83 2.26 -20.45
C ILE A 39 15.29 2.35 -20.39
N GLY A 40 14.78 3.45 -19.82
CA GLY A 40 13.34 3.75 -19.82
C GLY A 40 12.51 3.17 -18.67
N ARG A 41 13.11 2.48 -17.71
CA ARG A 41 12.42 2.07 -16.48
C ARG A 41 12.71 3.02 -15.33
N LEU A 42 11.66 3.59 -14.77
CA LEU A 42 11.73 4.43 -13.58
C LEU A 42 12.14 3.61 -12.35
N LEU A 43 11.99 2.29 -12.40
CA LEU A 43 12.11 1.37 -11.29
C LEU A 43 13.31 0.45 -11.46
N SER A 44 14.03 0.20 -10.38
CA SER A 44 15.20 -0.66 -10.37
C SER A 44 14.82 -2.14 -10.56
N ASP A 45 15.50 -2.81 -11.48
CA ASP A 45 15.42 -4.27 -11.67
C ASP A 45 16.24 -5.06 -10.61
N ILE A 46 16.89 -4.34 -9.68
CA ILE A 46 17.69 -4.99 -8.64
C ILE A 46 16.75 -5.60 -7.61
N LYS A 47 16.88 -6.90 -7.46
CA LYS A 47 16.13 -7.64 -6.45
C LYS A 47 16.77 -7.43 -5.07
N ASN A 48 15.98 -7.02 -4.08
CA ASN A 48 16.40 -7.03 -2.70
C ASN A 48 16.46 -8.50 -2.22
N PRO A 49 17.63 -9.01 -1.79
CA PRO A 49 17.73 -10.39 -1.35
C PRO A 49 17.21 -10.62 0.09
N TYR A 50 16.96 -9.55 0.84
CA TYR A 50 16.63 -9.60 2.27
C TYR A 50 15.13 -9.42 2.57
N LEU A 51 14.35 -8.93 1.61
CA LEU A 51 12.94 -8.64 1.81
C LEU A 51 12.04 -9.51 0.93
N PRO A 52 10.88 -9.94 1.44
CA PRO A 52 9.89 -10.65 0.66
C PRO A 52 9.32 -9.76 -0.45
N LYS A 53 8.66 -10.39 -1.44
CA LYS A 53 8.10 -9.72 -2.60
C LYS A 53 6.71 -10.22 -2.89
N SER A 54 5.90 -9.34 -3.46
CA SER A 54 4.64 -9.73 -4.10
C SER A 54 4.90 -10.49 -5.41
N GLU A 55 3.87 -11.07 -5.98
CA GLU A 55 3.89 -11.76 -7.28
C GLU A 55 4.34 -10.84 -8.42
N TRP A 56 4.11 -9.54 -8.31
CA TRP A 56 4.60 -8.51 -9.24
C TRP A 56 5.99 -7.97 -8.90
N GLY A 57 6.70 -8.62 -7.96
CA GLY A 57 8.07 -8.26 -7.61
C GLY A 57 8.19 -7.02 -6.71
N TRP A 58 7.09 -6.51 -6.17
CA TRP A 58 7.11 -5.40 -5.24
C TRP A 58 7.64 -5.83 -3.89
N THR A 59 8.66 -5.15 -3.42
CA THR A 59 9.28 -5.44 -2.12
C THR A 59 8.34 -5.06 -0.99
N ILE A 60 8.08 -5.99 -0.09
CA ILE A 60 7.26 -5.75 1.12
C ILE A 60 8.20 -5.27 2.22
N ASP A 61 8.11 -3.99 2.57
CA ASP A 61 9.03 -3.32 3.50
C ASP A 61 8.29 -2.41 4.50
N PRO A 62 7.68 -2.99 5.53
CA PRO A 62 6.99 -2.21 6.56
C PRO A 62 7.94 -1.29 7.35
N ILE A 63 9.19 -1.73 7.59
CA ILE A 63 10.20 -0.91 8.28
C ILE A 63 10.59 0.29 7.43
N GLY A 64 10.74 0.11 6.11
CA GLY A 64 10.97 1.21 5.18
C GLY A 64 9.84 2.24 5.20
N PHE A 65 8.61 1.79 5.44
CA PHE A 65 7.46 2.68 5.64
C PHE A 65 7.64 3.56 6.88
N ARG A 66 7.95 3.00 8.04
CA ARG A 66 8.24 3.76 9.27
C ARG A 66 9.39 4.76 9.06
N ILE A 67 10.48 4.32 8.44
CA ILE A 67 11.63 5.20 8.13
C ILE A 67 11.21 6.36 7.24
N THR A 68 10.36 6.11 6.24
CA THR A 68 9.85 7.14 5.33
C THR A 68 9.02 8.17 6.08
N LEU A 69 8.12 7.74 6.95
CA LEU A 69 7.29 8.62 7.77
C LEU A 69 8.14 9.51 8.68
N ASN A 70 9.09 8.93 9.41
CA ASN A 70 10.00 9.67 10.28
C ASN A 70 10.79 10.72 9.47
N ARG A 71 11.40 10.34 8.33
CA ARG A 71 12.18 11.27 7.49
C ARG A 71 11.35 12.43 6.93
N ILE A 72 10.11 12.17 6.55
CA ILE A 72 9.23 13.23 6.05
C ILE A 72 8.86 14.16 7.20
N TYR A 73 8.50 13.60 8.35
CA TYR A 73 8.12 14.41 9.51
C TYR A 73 9.27 15.23 10.05
N ASP A 74 10.47 14.66 10.19
CA ASP A 74 11.67 15.35 10.62
C ASP A 74 12.03 16.54 9.73
N ARG A 75 11.73 16.44 8.44
CA ARG A 75 12.04 17.49 7.47
C ARG A 75 11.02 18.61 7.45
N TYR A 76 9.74 18.28 7.54
CA TYR A 76 8.66 19.22 7.25
C TYR A 76 7.83 19.62 8.48
N HIS A 77 7.85 18.81 9.53
CA HIS A 77 7.05 19.01 10.76
C HIS A 77 5.57 19.32 10.47
N LYS A 78 4.98 18.57 9.53
CA LYS A 78 3.59 18.67 9.13
C LYS A 78 2.86 17.37 9.37
N PRO A 79 1.57 17.40 9.75
CA PRO A 79 0.77 16.20 9.84
C PRO A 79 0.81 15.39 8.54
N ILE A 80 0.81 14.07 8.65
CA ILE A 80 0.89 13.16 7.49
C ILE A 80 -0.41 12.38 7.34
N PHE A 81 -0.89 12.27 6.10
CA PHE A 81 -1.96 11.36 5.70
C PHE A 81 -1.43 10.32 4.72
N ILE A 82 -1.63 9.06 5.02
CA ILE A 82 -1.33 7.97 4.09
C ILE A 82 -2.53 7.81 3.16
N SER A 83 -2.43 8.38 1.95
CA SER A 83 -3.52 8.33 0.96
C SER A 83 -3.62 6.96 0.28
N GLU A 84 -2.49 6.25 0.20
CA GLU A 84 -2.46 4.95 -0.43
C GLU A 84 -1.42 4.03 0.22
N ASN A 85 -1.87 2.82 0.54
CA ASN A 85 -1.04 1.66 0.85
C ASN A 85 -1.80 0.42 0.39
N GLY A 86 -1.14 -0.60 -0.12
CA GLY A 86 -1.85 -1.76 -0.65
C GLY A 86 -0.95 -2.79 -1.29
N LEU A 87 -1.52 -3.97 -1.52
CA LEU A 87 -0.87 -5.11 -2.13
C LEU A 87 -1.70 -5.61 -3.31
N GLY A 88 -1.10 -5.67 -4.50
CA GLY A 88 -1.67 -6.39 -5.64
C GLY A 88 -1.27 -7.87 -5.57
N ALA A 89 -2.26 -8.75 -5.65
CA ALA A 89 -2.08 -10.20 -5.58
C ALA A 89 -3.10 -10.95 -6.45
N VAL A 90 -2.82 -12.20 -6.79
CA VAL A 90 -3.80 -13.11 -7.40
C VAL A 90 -4.66 -13.70 -6.30
N ASP A 91 -5.98 -13.54 -6.41
CA ASP A 91 -6.91 -14.14 -5.46
C ASP A 91 -7.34 -15.55 -5.89
N HIS A 92 -7.54 -16.43 -4.93
CA HIS A 92 -8.00 -17.79 -5.14
C HIS A 92 -9.24 -18.06 -4.30
N PHE A 93 -10.23 -18.73 -4.91
CA PHE A 93 -11.41 -19.20 -4.19
C PHE A 93 -11.08 -20.50 -3.46
N ASP A 94 -11.57 -20.62 -2.24
CA ASP A 94 -11.59 -21.87 -1.49
C ASP A 94 -12.75 -22.78 -1.93
N GLU A 95 -12.85 -23.96 -1.29
CA GLU A 95 -13.90 -24.96 -1.59
C GLU A 95 -15.34 -24.43 -1.30
N LYS A 96 -15.47 -23.39 -0.48
CA LYS A 96 -16.74 -22.73 -0.17
C LYS A 96 -17.05 -21.54 -1.09
N GLY A 97 -16.20 -21.27 -2.08
CA GLY A 97 -16.33 -20.12 -2.96
C GLY A 97 -16.01 -18.77 -2.27
N GLN A 98 -15.23 -18.79 -1.20
CA GLN A 98 -14.77 -17.63 -0.45
C GLN A 98 -13.30 -17.35 -0.78
N ILE A 99 -12.84 -16.14 -0.53
CA ILE A 99 -11.44 -15.73 -0.72
C ILE A 99 -10.81 -15.44 0.64
N GLN A 100 -9.93 -16.36 1.07
CA GLN A 100 -9.16 -16.29 2.31
C GLN A 100 -7.83 -15.56 2.02
N ASP A 101 -7.87 -14.24 1.91
CA ASP A 101 -6.72 -13.42 1.52
C ASP A 101 -5.85 -12.99 2.72
N ASP A 102 -5.41 -13.96 3.52
CA ASP A 102 -4.55 -13.75 4.69
C ASP A 102 -3.25 -13.02 4.34
N TYR A 103 -2.69 -13.26 3.15
CA TYR A 103 -1.51 -12.53 2.64
C TYR A 103 -1.74 -11.01 2.56
N ARG A 104 -2.97 -10.56 2.26
CA ARG A 104 -3.33 -9.14 2.23
C ARG A 104 -3.48 -8.60 3.65
N ILE A 105 -4.05 -9.40 4.54
CA ILE A 105 -4.15 -9.08 5.97
C ILE A 105 -2.76 -8.96 6.60
N ASP A 106 -1.86 -9.90 6.33
CA ASP A 106 -0.49 -9.88 6.85
C ASP A 106 0.30 -8.65 6.37
N TYR A 107 0.15 -8.29 5.10
CA TYR A 107 0.73 -7.06 4.57
C TYR A 107 0.20 -5.83 5.30
N MET A 108 -1.12 -5.71 5.43
CA MET A 108 -1.78 -4.59 6.10
C MET A 108 -1.37 -4.51 7.57
N ARG A 109 -1.42 -5.62 8.28
CA ARG A 109 -1.04 -5.72 9.70
C ARG A 109 0.38 -5.23 9.91
N ALA A 110 1.34 -5.74 9.13
CA ALA A 110 2.74 -5.35 9.25
C ALA A 110 2.97 -3.86 9.00
N HIS A 111 2.27 -3.26 8.03
CA HIS A 111 2.40 -1.83 7.75
C HIS A 111 1.73 -0.97 8.83
N VAL A 112 0.54 -1.35 9.31
CA VAL A 112 -0.14 -0.61 10.40
C VAL A 112 0.61 -0.73 11.71
N GLU A 113 1.26 -1.85 11.99
CA GLU A 113 2.16 -1.99 13.15
C GLU A 113 3.30 -0.96 13.07
N GLN A 114 3.96 -0.85 11.93
CA GLN A 114 5.03 0.13 11.72
C GLN A 114 4.53 1.58 11.67
N LEU A 115 3.28 1.80 11.27
CA LEU A 115 2.62 3.10 11.40
C LEU A 115 2.44 3.50 12.87
N ARG A 116 2.00 2.57 13.72
CA ARG A 116 1.88 2.78 15.18
C ARG A 116 3.24 3.11 15.80
N GLU A 117 4.28 2.39 15.38
CA GLU A 117 5.66 2.66 15.82
C GLU A 117 6.14 4.05 15.38
N ALA A 118 5.81 4.49 14.17
CA ALA A 118 6.12 5.85 13.72
C ALA A 118 5.41 6.92 14.56
N ILE A 119 4.14 6.69 14.92
CA ILE A 119 3.40 7.58 15.83
C ILE A 119 4.06 7.59 17.22
N ALA A 120 4.51 6.43 17.72
CA ALA A 120 5.25 6.35 18.98
C ALA A 120 6.61 7.06 18.93
N ASP A 121 7.24 7.13 17.76
CA ASP A 121 8.44 7.93 17.50
C ASP A 121 8.17 9.46 17.53
N GLY A 122 6.90 9.88 17.51
CA GLY A 122 6.48 11.28 17.53
C GLY A 122 5.99 11.83 16.19
N VAL A 123 5.81 10.98 15.17
CA VAL A 123 5.26 11.40 13.87
C VAL A 123 3.77 11.68 14.02
N ASP A 124 3.33 12.87 13.61
CA ASP A 124 1.91 13.24 13.58
C ASP A 124 1.23 12.66 12.34
N VAL A 125 0.61 11.49 12.50
CA VAL A 125 -0.18 10.83 11.45
C VAL A 125 -1.64 10.87 11.83
N PHE A 126 -2.47 11.48 10.97
CA PHE A 126 -3.90 11.67 11.25
C PHE A 126 -4.82 10.78 10.39
N GLY A 127 -4.28 10.01 9.46
CA GLY A 127 -5.11 9.11 8.67
C GLY A 127 -4.34 8.13 7.80
N TYR A 128 -5.02 7.03 7.49
CA TYR A 128 -4.53 5.95 6.65
C TYR A 128 -5.65 5.43 5.75
N ALA A 129 -5.37 5.28 4.46
CA ALA A 129 -6.28 4.72 3.48
C ALA A 129 -5.62 3.56 2.71
N TRP A 130 -6.44 2.53 2.46
CA TRP A 130 -6.07 1.41 1.61
C TRP A 130 -6.36 1.74 0.14
N TRP A 131 -5.42 1.43 -0.75
CA TRP A 131 -5.60 1.60 -2.19
C TRP A 131 -6.56 0.57 -2.77
N GLY A 132 -7.61 1.06 -3.44
CA GLY A 132 -8.54 0.22 -4.16
C GLY A 132 -9.31 -0.76 -3.26
N PRO A 133 -10.19 -0.30 -2.33
CA PRO A 133 -10.94 -1.19 -1.44
C PRO A 133 -11.85 -2.17 -2.20
N ILE A 134 -12.22 -1.83 -3.43
CA ILE A 134 -12.91 -2.69 -4.39
C ILE A 134 -11.91 -3.01 -5.50
N ASP A 135 -11.87 -4.26 -5.99
CA ASP A 135 -10.99 -4.62 -7.09
C ASP A 135 -11.19 -3.70 -8.29
N LEU A 136 -10.08 -3.28 -8.85
CA LEU A 136 -10.00 -2.35 -9.96
C LEU A 136 -8.89 -2.78 -10.93
N ILE A 137 -8.92 -2.25 -12.13
CA ILE A 137 -7.85 -2.47 -13.11
C ILE A 137 -6.59 -1.78 -12.61
N SER A 138 -5.49 -2.54 -12.51
CA SER A 138 -4.19 -2.00 -12.11
C SER A 138 -3.72 -0.93 -13.09
N SER A 139 -3.47 0.28 -12.60
CA SER A 139 -2.99 1.38 -13.45
C SER A 139 -1.57 1.13 -14.00
N GLY A 140 -0.76 0.36 -13.27
CA GLY A 140 0.63 0.09 -13.67
C GLY A 140 0.78 -1.05 -14.68
N THR A 141 -0.16 -1.98 -14.76
CA THR A 141 -0.07 -3.19 -15.60
C THR A 141 -1.27 -3.40 -16.51
N SER A 142 -2.35 -2.62 -16.34
CA SER A 142 -3.62 -2.74 -17.06
C SER A 142 -4.31 -4.11 -16.89
N GLU A 143 -4.11 -4.74 -15.73
CA GLU A 143 -4.60 -6.06 -15.39
C GLU A 143 -5.67 -5.98 -14.30
N MET A 144 -6.77 -6.71 -14.45
CA MET A 144 -7.77 -6.95 -13.41
C MET A 144 -7.35 -8.09 -12.49
N THR A 145 -6.57 -9.04 -13.00
CA THR A 145 -6.00 -10.17 -12.25
C THR A 145 -5.12 -9.72 -11.10
N LYS A 146 -4.46 -8.56 -11.22
CA LYS A 146 -3.73 -7.92 -10.12
C LYS A 146 -4.68 -7.25 -9.15
N ARG A 147 -5.19 -8.01 -8.22
CA ARG A 147 -6.24 -7.61 -7.30
C ARG A 147 -5.71 -6.87 -6.08
N TYR A 148 -6.25 -5.71 -5.82
CA TYR A 148 -5.90 -4.89 -4.65
C TYR A 148 -7.00 -4.89 -3.58
N GLY A 149 -8.23 -5.15 -3.99
CA GLY A 149 -9.42 -4.91 -3.20
C GLY A 149 -9.63 -5.91 -2.08
N MET A 150 -10.38 -5.45 -1.10
CA MET A 150 -11.00 -6.27 -0.05
C MET A 150 -12.37 -6.79 -0.51
N ILE A 151 -12.88 -6.23 -1.59
CA ILE A 151 -14.10 -6.66 -2.28
C ILE A 151 -13.70 -7.13 -3.67
N TYR A 152 -13.87 -8.43 -3.90
CA TYR A 152 -13.66 -9.04 -5.20
C TYR A 152 -14.72 -8.56 -6.20
N VAL A 153 -14.29 -8.37 -7.46
CA VAL A 153 -15.17 -8.09 -8.59
C VAL A 153 -15.00 -9.22 -9.60
N ASP A 154 -16.09 -9.90 -9.94
CA ASP A 154 -16.10 -10.95 -10.95
C ASP A 154 -15.94 -10.36 -12.35
N GLN A 155 -14.69 -10.11 -12.71
CA GLN A 155 -14.25 -9.60 -14.01
C GLN A 155 -12.82 -10.05 -14.29
N ASP A 156 -12.54 -10.47 -15.53
CA ASP A 156 -11.19 -10.82 -15.98
C ASP A 156 -10.49 -9.62 -16.67
N ASP A 157 -9.26 -9.86 -17.14
CA ASP A 157 -8.42 -8.84 -17.81
C ASP A 157 -9.00 -8.38 -19.18
N TYR A 158 -9.97 -9.11 -19.71
CA TYR A 158 -10.63 -8.82 -21.00
C TYR A 158 -12.03 -8.23 -20.84
N GLY A 159 -12.42 -7.90 -19.59
CA GLY A 159 -13.73 -7.33 -19.29
C GLY A 159 -14.86 -8.36 -19.23
N LYS A 160 -14.56 -9.67 -19.24
CA LYS A 160 -15.55 -10.73 -19.11
C LYS A 160 -15.81 -11.03 -17.64
N GLY A 161 -17.04 -11.36 -17.31
CA GLY A 161 -17.50 -11.69 -15.96
C GLY A 161 -18.90 -11.14 -15.73
N THR A 162 -19.42 -11.32 -14.54
CA THR A 162 -20.77 -10.89 -14.16
C THR A 162 -20.79 -9.52 -13.45
N GLY A 163 -19.63 -9.01 -13.04
CA GLY A 163 -19.49 -7.83 -12.20
C GLY A 163 -19.97 -8.02 -10.75
N LYS A 164 -20.32 -9.25 -10.35
CA LYS A 164 -20.69 -9.56 -8.96
C LYS A 164 -19.55 -9.20 -8.02
N ARG A 165 -19.91 -8.75 -6.82
CA ARG A 165 -18.98 -8.36 -5.77
C ARG A 165 -19.09 -9.30 -4.59
N LEU A 166 -17.95 -9.77 -4.09
CA LEU A 166 -17.84 -10.63 -2.93
C LEU A 166 -16.88 -10.00 -1.92
N ARG A 167 -17.24 -10.02 -0.65
CA ARG A 167 -16.36 -9.57 0.44
C ARG A 167 -15.33 -10.65 0.71
N LYS A 168 -14.04 -10.28 0.68
CA LYS A 168 -12.93 -11.17 1.03
C LYS A 168 -12.73 -11.17 2.56
N LYS A 169 -11.90 -12.06 3.09
CA LYS A 169 -11.56 -12.08 4.52
C LYS A 169 -10.98 -10.75 4.99
N SER A 170 -10.13 -10.12 4.18
CA SER A 170 -9.53 -8.81 4.45
C SER A 170 -10.56 -7.70 4.63
N PHE A 171 -11.77 -7.79 4.05
CA PHE A 171 -12.84 -6.83 4.31
C PHE A 171 -13.26 -6.80 5.77
N TYR A 172 -13.41 -7.96 6.39
CA TYR A 172 -13.81 -8.07 7.80
C TYR A 172 -12.67 -7.67 8.72
N TYR A 173 -11.43 -7.99 8.33
CA TYR A 173 -10.24 -7.53 9.05
C TYR A 173 -10.12 -6.00 9.03
N TYR A 174 -10.24 -5.36 7.87
CA TYR A 174 -10.16 -3.91 7.77
C TYR A 174 -11.29 -3.20 8.50
N LYS A 175 -12.51 -3.76 8.47
CA LYS A 175 -13.63 -3.27 9.29
C LYS A 175 -13.30 -3.28 10.79
N LYS A 176 -12.71 -4.38 11.29
CA LYS A 176 -12.24 -4.50 12.67
C LYS A 176 -11.13 -3.49 12.99
N LEU A 177 -10.15 -3.37 12.09
CA LEU A 177 -9.05 -2.43 12.21
C LEU A 177 -9.54 -0.98 12.32
N ILE A 178 -10.49 -0.57 11.48
CA ILE A 178 -11.12 0.75 11.53
C ILE A 178 -11.86 0.94 12.87
N ALA A 179 -12.66 -0.03 13.29
CA ALA A 179 -13.44 0.05 14.52
C ALA A 179 -12.58 0.20 15.78
N SER A 180 -11.37 -0.38 15.75
CA SER A 180 -10.39 -0.28 16.84
C SER A 180 -9.44 0.92 16.71
N ASN A 181 -9.59 1.74 15.67
CA ASN A 181 -8.63 2.79 15.30
C ASN A 181 -7.17 2.27 15.23
N GLY A 182 -6.98 1.09 14.63
CA GLY A 182 -5.66 0.48 14.47
C GLY A 182 -5.10 -0.18 15.75
N ALA A 183 -5.85 -0.26 16.83
CA ALA A 183 -5.37 -0.84 18.08
C ALA A 183 -5.35 -2.37 18.06
N ASP A 184 -6.32 -3.00 17.41
CA ASP A 184 -6.46 -4.45 17.32
C ASP A 184 -5.93 -4.96 15.97
N LEU A 185 -4.79 -5.64 16.01
CA LEU A 185 -4.09 -6.18 14.83
C LEU A 185 -4.25 -7.71 14.71
N GLU A 186 -5.01 -8.35 15.58
CA GLU A 186 -5.17 -9.81 15.54
C GLU A 186 -5.98 -10.24 14.31
N ASN A 187 -5.52 -11.31 13.64
CA ASN A 187 -6.24 -11.91 12.51
C ASN A 187 -7.14 -13.06 13.00
N ASP A 188 -8.17 -12.72 13.75
CA ASP A 188 -9.17 -13.64 14.31
C ASP A 188 -10.53 -13.57 13.59
N VAL A 189 -10.57 -12.89 12.46
CA VAL A 189 -11.79 -12.68 11.68
C VAL A 189 -12.08 -13.88 10.76
N THR A 190 -13.36 -14.09 10.51
CA THR A 190 -13.88 -15.09 9.56
C THR A 190 -14.86 -14.42 8.60
N ILE A 191 -15.03 -15.02 7.42
CA ILE A 191 -16.11 -14.65 6.49
C ILE A 191 -17.40 -15.27 7.04
N PRO A 192 -18.45 -14.47 7.33
CA PRO A 192 -19.72 -15.01 7.78
C PRO A 192 -20.33 -15.97 6.76
N GLU A 193 -20.98 -17.04 7.25
CA GLU A 193 -21.83 -17.88 6.40
C GLU A 193 -23.08 -17.07 6.02
N GLU A 194 -23.39 -16.99 4.73
CA GLU A 194 -24.60 -16.32 4.21
C GLU A 194 -25.83 -17.23 4.33
#